data_4b0c3cd0b94879d2fc263eeb4a5896d0
#
_entry.id   4b0c3cd0b94879d2fc263eeb4a5896d0
#
_cell.length_a   1.000
_cell.length_b   1.000
_cell.length_c   1.000
_cell.angle_alpha   90.00
_cell.angle_beta   90.00
_cell.angle_gamma   90.00
#
_symmetry.space_group_name_H-M   'P 1'
#
loop_
_entity.id
_entity.type
_entity.pdbx_description
1 polymer ?
#
loop_
_entity_poly.entity_id
_entity_poly.type
_entity_poly.pdbx_seq_one_letter_code
_entity_poly.pdbx_strand_id
1 'polypeptide(L)'
;YDYDPAADTAYQQYKSQYAQKAKLANQNAQANASAMTGGYGSSYGTQAGQKAYAATMDDLDSVLDGLTAQNRAEYNTKKSGLQEQLSGLQSAEQNDYAKYQKDYSQWQDGLSYRQNEYNNAYSEQQQSTQNGMNILGGILSFAAMILPFFL
;
A
#
# COMPACT_ATOMS: atom_id res chain seq x y z
N TYR A 1 -3.89 1.69 14.53
CA TYR A 1 -3.47 3.11 14.47
C TYR A 1 -3.50 3.70 15.88
N ASP A 2 -2.38 4.15 16.34
CA ASP A 2 -2.23 4.83 17.63
C ASP A 2 -1.55 6.18 17.37
N TYR A 3 -2.27 7.28 17.66
CA TYR A 3 -1.75 8.64 17.51
C TYR A 3 -1.03 9.03 18.79
N ASP A 4 0.26 9.35 18.69
CA ASP A 4 1.05 9.84 19.81
C ASP A 4 1.22 11.37 19.72
N PRO A 5 0.46 12.15 20.53
CA PRO A 5 0.58 13.60 20.56
C PRO A 5 1.95 14.08 21.04
N ALA A 6 2.68 13.28 21.83
CA ALA A 6 3.99 13.66 22.33
C ALA A 6 5.05 13.68 21.23
N ALA A 7 4.89 12.83 20.20
CA ALA A 7 5.77 12.76 19.05
C ALA A 7 5.35 13.73 17.91
N ASP A 8 4.13 14.30 17.96
CA ASP A 8 3.62 15.20 16.94
C ASP A 8 4.12 16.64 17.14
N THR A 9 4.99 17.08 16.24
CA THR A 9 5.57 18.43 16.25
C THR A 9 4.49 19.53 16.18
N ALA A 10 3.43 19.31 15.38
CA ALA A 10 2.34 20.28 15.24
C ALA A 10 1.59 20.43 16.57
N TYR A 11 1.27 19.31 17.23
CA TYR A 11 0.64 19.35 18.55
C TYR A 11 1.52 20.05 19.59
N GLN A 12 2.82 19.80 19.61
CA GLN A 12 3.74 20.45 20.55
C GLN A 12 3.80 21.98 20.33
N GLN A 13 3.73 22.43 19.10
CA GLN A 13 3.65 23.85 18.77
C GLN A 13 2.33 24.46 19.28
N TYR A 14 1.19 23.82 19.02
CA TYR A 14 -0.10 24.26 19.54
C TYR A 14 -0.10 24.31 21.06
N LYS A 15 0.37 23.28 21.73
CA LYS A 15 0.49 23.22 23.19
C LYS A 15 1.26 24.40 23.75
N SER A 16 2.40 24.75 23.16
CA SER A 16 3.21 25.91 23.56
C SER A 16 2.45 27.22 23.39
N GLN A 17 1.79 27.40 22.23
CA GLN A 17 1.02 28.61 21.95
C GLN A 17 -0.18 28.76 22.88
N TYR A 18 -0.93 27.67 23.11
CA TYR A 18 -2.10 27.69 23.99
C TYR A 18 -1.72 27.90 25.44
N ALA A 19 -0.59 27.34 25.89
CA ALA A 19 -0.07 27.63 27.24
C ALA A 19 0.27 29.11 27.46
N GLN A 20 0.81 29.78 26.42
CA GLN A 20 1.07 31.22 26.48
C GLN A 20 -0.24 32.03 26.46
N LYS A 21 -1.19 31.68 25.59
CA LYS A 21 -2.52 32.31 25.52
C LYS A 21 -3.26 32.14 26.84
N ALA A 22 -3.23 30.95 27.44
CA ALA A 22 -3.89 30.68 28.73
C ALA A 22 -3.30 31.50 29.86
N LYS A 23 -1.98 31.70 29.91
CA LYS A 23 -1.34 32.60 30.89
C LYS A 23 -1.80 34.04 30.70
N LEU A 24 -1.84 34.53 29.46
CA LEU A 24 -2.32 35.88 29.18
C LEU A 24 -3.80 36.03 29.53
N ALA A 25 -4.64 35.04 29.16
CA ALA A 25 -6.07 35.04 29.51
C ALA A 25 -6.28 35.09 31.05
N ASN A 26 -5.51 34.30 31.78
CA ASN A 26 -5.51 34.33 33.26
C ASN A 26 -5.17 35.73 33.77
N GLN A 27 -4.05 36.31 33.33
CA GLN A 27 -3.59 37.64 33.76
C GLN A 27 -4.61 38.72 33.41
N ASN A 28 -5.16 38.73 32.22
CA ASN A 28 -6.16 39.69 31.79
C ASN A 28 -7.48 39.56 32.58
N ALA A 29 -7.94 38.34 32.85
CA ALA A 29 -9.13 38.11 33.65
C ALA A 29 -8.94 38.58 35.13
N GLN A 30 -7.76 38.33 35.69
CA GLN A 30 -7.42 38.86 37.03
C GLN A 30 -7.34 40.38 37.04
N ALA A 31 -6.67 40.99 36.07
CA ALA A 31 -6.58 42.44 35.94
C ALA A 31 -7.94 43.10 35.80
N ASN A 32 -8.81 42.57 34.96
CA ASN A 32 -10.15 43.04 34.77
C ASN A 32 -11.01 42.94 36.05
N ALA A 33 -10.92 41.79 36.75
CA ALA A 33 -11.60 41.60 38.02
C ALA A 33 -11.08 42.56 39.12
N SER A 34 -9.78 42.82 39.18
CA SER A 34 -9.18 43.79 40.11
C SER A 34 -9.61 45.20 39.79
N ALA A 35 -9.69 45.59 38.51
CA ALA A 35 -10.21 46.93 38.12
C ALA A 35 -11.66 47.12 38.54
N MET A 36 -12.48 46.09 38.46
CA MET A 36 -13.91 46.18 38.91
C MET A 36 -14.06 46.25 40.43
N THR A 37 -13.08 45.78 41.20
CA THR A 37 -13.11 45.75 42.66
C THR A 37 -12.26 46.84 43.31
N GLY A 38 -11.91 47.88 42.55
CA GLY A 38 -11.15 49.03 43.06
C GLY A 38 -9.66 48.76 43.30
N GLY A 39 -9.08 47.79 42.56
CA GLY A 39 -7.65 47.51 42.59
C GLY A 39 -7.20 46.48 43.64
N TYR A 40 -8.12 45.93 44.39
CA TYR A 40 -7.80 44.91 45.39
C TYR A 40 -7.76 43.49 44.74
N GLY A 41 -6.70 42.73 45.00
CA GLY A 41 -6.65 41.32 44.67
C GLY A 41 -7.74 40.56 45.43
N SER A 42 -8.66 39.93 44.71
CA SER A 42 -9.76 39.20 45.34
C SER A 42 -9.74 37.73 44.93
N SER A 43 -10.36 36.88 45.75
CA SER A 43 -10.57 35.46 45.40
C SER A 43 -11.39 35.32 44.11
N TYR A 44 -12.25 36.29 43.81
CA TYR A 44 -13.00 36.40 42.55
C TYR A 44 -12.06 36.58 41.33
N GLY A 45 -11.03 37.45 41.46
CA GLY A 45 -10.03 37.64 40.42
C GLY A 45 -9.23 36.37 40.14
N THR A 46 -8.83 35.69 41.22
CA THR A 46 -8.13 34.41 41.09
C THR A 46 -9.02 33.35 40.38
N GLN A 47 -10.29 33.23 40.78
CA GLN A 47 -11.23 32.30 40.11
C GLN A 47 -11.50 32.65 38.65
N ALA A 48 -11.66 33.93 38.35
CA ALA A 48 -11.87 34.39 36.96
C ALA A 48 -10.63 34.05 36.12
N GLY A 49 -9.43 34.26 36.62
CA GLY A 49 -8.17 33.90 35.97
C GLY A 49 -8.05 32.39 35.71
N GLN A 50 -8.36 31.59 36.72
CA GLN A 50 -8.32 30.13 36.61
C GLN A 50 -9.33 29.60 35.57
N LYS A 51 -10.56 30.16 35.56
CA LYS A 51 -11.57 29.81 34.55
C LYS A 51 -11.11 30.17 33.13
N ALA A 52 -10.53 31.37 32.96
CA ALA A 52 -10.01 31.79 31.65
C ALA A 52 -8.84 30.91 31.19
N TYR A 53 -7.99 30.50 32.08
CA TYR A 53 -6.91 29.55 31.79
C TYR A 53 -7.47 28.19 31.37
N ALA A 54 -8.39 27.63 32.15
CA ALA A 54 -9.02 26.33 31.85
C ALA A 54 -9.73 26.36 30.50
N ALA A 55 -10.56 27.36 30.21
CA ALA A 55 -11.25 27.49 28.92
C ALA A 55 -10.28 27.52 27.74
N THR A 56 -9.14 28.23 27.87
CA THR A 56 -8.13 28.25 26.82
C THR A 56 -7.45 26.89 26.64
N MET A 57 -7.27 26.11 27.73
CA MET A 57 -6.71 24.77 27.64
C MET A 57 -7.72 23.76 27.04
N ASP A 58 -9.03 23.92 27.32
CA ASP A 58 -10.09 23.12 26.69
C ASP A 58 -10.12 23.33 25.17
N ASP A 59 -9.79 24.55 24.69
CA ASP A 59 -9.63 24.80 23.25
C ASP A 59 -8.45 23.98 22.65
N LEU A 60 -7.36 23.75 23.43
CA LEU A 60 -6.27 22.89 23.00
C LEU A 60 -6.70 21.42 22.84
N ASP A 61 -7.57 20.94 23.71
CA ASP A 61 -8.11 19.57 23.61
C ASP A 61 -8.92 19.41 22.30
N SER A 62 -9.68 20.43 21.92
CA SER A 62 -10.37 20.44 20.62
C SER A 62 -9.40 20.39 19.43
N VAL A 63 -8.23 21.04 19.54
CA VAL A 63 -7.17 20.95 18.51
C VAL A 63 -6.59 19.54 18.47
N LEU A 64 -6.38 18.90 19.64
CA LEU A 64 -5.89 17.53 19.71
C LEU A 64 -6.85 16.55 19.03
N ASP A 65 -8.15 16.70 19.26
CA ASP A 65 -9.19 15.90 18.60
C ASP A 65 -9.15 16.07 17.08
N GLY A 66 -8.99 17.31 16.61
CA GLY A 66 -8.86 17.64 15.19
C GLY A 66 -7.62 17.00 14.55
N LEU A 67 -6.46 17.09 15.19
CA LEU A 67 -5.22 16.47 14.74
C LEU A 67 -5.31 14.95 14.73
N THR A 68 -5.92 14.37 15.76
CA THR A 68 -6.15 12.93 15.85
C THR A 68 -7.02 12.43 14.68
N ALA A 69 -8.11 13.16 14.38
CA ALA A 69 -9.01 12.84 13.28
C ALA A 69 -8.30 12.95 11.92
N GLN A 70 -7.52 14.01 11.72
CA GLN A 70 -6.73 14.21 10.49
C GLN A 70 -5.71 13.09 10.27
N ASN A 71 -4.91 12.79 11.28
CA ASN A 71 -3.91 11.71 11.21
C ASN A 71 -4.55 10.34 10.95
N ARG A 72 -5.71 10.09 11.56
CA ARG A 72 -6.48 8.86 11.29
C ARG A 72 -6.96 8.79 9.84
N ALA A 73 -7.44 9.90 9.28
CA ALA A 73 -7.87 9.97 7.90
C ALA A 73 -6.69 9.72 6.93
N GLU A 74 -5.54 10.34 7.18
CA GLU A 74 -4.32 10.13 6.40
C GLU A 74 -3.83 8.67 6.47
N TYR A 75 -3.84 8.07 7.65
CA TYR A 75 -3.52 6.66 7.82
C TYR A 75 -4.44 5.75 7.02
N ASN A 76 -5.76 5.98 7.08
CA ASN A 76 -6.74 5.20 6.35
C ASN A 76 -6.55 5.34 4.82
N THR A 77 -6.26 6.55 4.34
CA THR A 77 -5.98 6.81 2.92
C THR A 77 -4.73 6.04 2.47
N LYS A 78 -3.65 6.09 3.23
CA LYS A 78 -2.43 5.32 2.94
C LYS A 78 -2.68 3.82 2.96
N LYS A 79 -3.42 3.33 3.96
CA LYS A 79 -3.79 1.92 4.07
C LYS A 79 -4.60 1.45 2.87
N SER A 80 -5.62 2.22 2.45
CA SER A 80 -6.43 1.91 1.25
C SER A 80 -5.56 1.87 -0.01
N GLY A 81 -4.68 2.85 -0.20
CA GLY A 81 -3.77 2.87 -1.35
C GLY A 81 -2.83 1.66 -1.39
N LEU A 82 -2.31 1.22 -0.24
CA LEU A 82 -1.50 0.00 -0.16
C LEU A 82 -2.31 -1.26 -0.45
N GLN A 83 -3.57 -1.32 0.00
CA GLN A 83 -4.47 -2.44 -0.31
C GLN A 83 -4.80 -2.52 -1.81
N GLU A 84 -5.03 -1.39 -2.46
CA GLU A 84 -5.23 -1.32 -3.91
C GLU A 84 -3.98 -1.79 -4.68
N GLN A 85 -2.79 -1.35 -4.26
CA GLN A 85 -1.53 -1.80 -4.85
C GLN A 85 -1.35 -3.31 -4.67
N LEU A 86 -1.62 -3.85 -3.49
CA LEU A 86 -1.54 -5.28 -3.22
C LEU A 86 -2.51 -6.07 -4.11
N SER A 87 -3.77 -5.61 -4.23
CA SER A 87 -4.75 -6.23 -5.13
C SER A 87 -4.31 -6.20 -6.59
N GLY A 88 -3.72 -5.08 -7.03
CA GLY A 88 -3.16 -4.94 -8.37
C GLY A 88 -2.03 -5.94 -8.64
N LEU A 89 -1.11 -6.09 -7.69
CA LEU A 89 -0.01 -7.07 -7.78
C LEU A 89 -0.51 -8.51 -7.81
N GLN A 90 -1.49 -8.85 -6.95
CA GLN A 90 -2.11 -10.17 -6.95
C GLN A 90 -2.82 -10.49 -8.28
N SER A 91 -3.50 -9.50 -8.86
CA SER A 91 -4.14 -9.66 -10.17
C SER A 91 -3.11 -9.84 -11.29
N ALA A 92 -2.00 -9.10 -11.25
CA ALA A 92 -0.90 -9.26 -12.20
C ALA A 92 -0.27 -10.65 -12.11
N GLU A 93 0.00 -11.13 -10.89
CA GLU A 93 0.53 -12.49 -10.65
C GLU A 93 -0.41 -13.57 -11.21
N GLN A 94 -1.73 -13.45 -10.96
CA GLN A 94 -2.71 -14.40 -11.51
C GLN A 94 -2.73 -14.40 -13.04
N ASN A 95 -2.64 -13.23 -13.66
CA ASN A 95 -2.60 -13.10 -15.11
C ASN A 95 -1.31 -13.73 -15.69
N ASP A 96 -0.17 -13.50 -15.06
CA ASP A 96 1.11 -14.07 -15.48
C ASP A 96 1.10 -15.59 -15.33
N TYR A 97 0.51 -16.11 -14.24
CA TYR A 97 0.35 -17.54 -14.04
C TYR A 97 -0.58 -18.18 -15.09
N ALA A 98 -1.71 -17.53 -15.40
CA ALA A 98 -2.63 -17.99 -16.42
C ALA A 98 -1.97 -18.01 -17.81
N LYS A 99 -1.15 -16.99 -18.11
CA LYS A 99 -0.36 -16.95 -19.34
C LYS A 99 0.65 -18.08 -19.40
N TYR A 100 1.39 -18.30 -18.31
CA TYR A 100 2.32 -19.42 -18.22
C TYR A 100 1.64 -20.77 -18.46
N GLN A 101 0.49 -21.02 -17.85
CA GLN A 101 -0.26 -22.25 -18.06
C GLN A 101 -0.68 -22.42 -19.51
N LYS A 102 -1.14 -21.35 -20.15
CA LYS A 102 -1.50 -21.37 -21.58
C LYS A 102 -0.30 -21.68 -22.46
N ASP A 103 0.81 -21.00 -22.24
CA ASP A 103 2.05 -21.22 -23.01
C ASP A 103 2.58 -22.65 -22.81
N TYR A 104 2.50 -23.17 -21.58
CA TYR A 104 2.88 -24.55 -21.26
C TYR A 104 1.98 -25.56 -21.95
N SER A 105 0.65 -25.36 -21.97
CA SER A 105 -0.25 -26.28 -22.68
C SER A 105 0.00 -26.25 -24.19
N GLN A 106 0.22 -25.08 -24.79
CA GLN A 106 0.58 -24.97 -26.21
C GLN A 106 1.91 -25.68 -26.53
N TRP A 107 2.88 -25.61 -25.63
CA TRP A 107 4.12 -26.33 -25.77
C TRP A 107 3.90 -27.86 -25.73
N GLN A 108 3.08 -28.36 -24.79
CA GLN A 108 2.72 -29.77 -24.71
C GLN A 108 1.98 -30.26 -25.97
N ASP A 109 1.03 -29.45 -26.46
CA ASP A 109 0.30 -29.77 -27.69
C ASP A 109 1.25 -29.85 -28.90
N GLY A 110 2.19 -28.91 -28.98
CA GLY A 110 3.23 -28.91 -30.02
C GLY A 110 4.15 -30.13 -29.91
N LEU A 111 4.48 -30.57 -28.69
CA LEU A 111 5.27 -31.77 -28.46
C LEU A 111 4.51 -33.04 -28.91
N SER A 112 3.22 -33.14 -28.55
CA SER A 112 2.35 -34.26 -28.93
C SER A 112 2.18 -34.35 -30.42
N TYR A 113 1.99 -33.20 -31.10
CA TYR A 113 1.90 -33.15 -32.56
C TYR A 113 3.17 -33.68 -33.23
N ARG A 114 4.35 -33.23 -32.79
CA ARG A 114 5.65 -33.71 -33.31
C ARG A 114 5.88 -35.19 -33.04
N GLN A 115 5.44 -35.69 -31.90
CA GLN A 115 5.54 -37.10 -31.57
C GLN A 115 4.65 -37.96 -32.47
N ASN A 116 3.46 -37.47 -32.82
CA ASN A 116 2.58 -38.13 -33.75
C ASN A 116 3.14 -38.11 -35.16
N GLU A 117 3.71 -36.99 -35.62
CA GLU A 117 4.39 -36.92 -36.92
C GLU A 117 5.58 -37.90 -36.96
N TYR A 118 6.38 -37.96 -35.93
CA TYR A 118 7.48 -38.92 -35.84
C TYR A 118 6.98 -40.35 -35.92
N ASN A 119 5.96 -40.72 -35.16
CA ASN A 119 5.37 -42.05 -35.16
C ASN A 119 4.78 -42.41 -36.53
N ASN A 120 4.13 -41.46 -37.21
CA ASN A 120 3.61 -41.66 -38.55
C ASN A 120 4.73 -41.88 -39.58
N ALA A 121 5.75 -41.01 -39.55
CA ALA A 121 6.93 -41.18 -40.41
C ALA A 121 7.67 -42.50 -40.16
N TYR A 122 7.78 -42.91 -38.89
CA TYR A 122 8.38 -44.19 -38.51
C TYR A 122 7.57 -45.39 -39.02
N SER A 123 6.24 -45.33 -38.94
CA SER A 123 5.36 -46.39 -39.47
C SER A 123 5.38 -46.47 -41.01
N GLU A 124 5.44 -45.34 -41.69
CA GLU A 124 5.60 -45.26 -43.16
C GLU A 124 6.97 -45.85 -43.58
N GLN A 125 8.02 -45.58 -42.78
CA GLN A 125 9.33 -46.14 -43.01
C GLN A 125 9.34 -47.66 -42.86
N GLN A 126 8.67 -48.20 -41.83
CA GLN A 126 8.56 -49.67 -41.71
C GLN A 126 7.82 -50.32 -42.87
N GLN A 127 6.74 -49.69 -43.37
CA GLN A 127 6.02 -50.18 -44.52
C GLN A 127 6.85 -50.11 -45.80
N SER A 128 7.66 -49.04 -45.98
CA SER A 128 8.50 -48.87 -47.16
C SER A 128 9.72 -49.81 -47.12
N THR A 129 10.20 -50.19 -45.94
CA THR A 129 11.28 -51.16 -45.78
C THR A 129 10.85 -52.56 -46.20
N GLN A 130 9.59 -52.92 -45.98
CA GLN A 130 9.02 -54.16 -46.50
C GLN A 130 8.89 -54.16 -48.03
N ASN A 131 8.79 -53.02 -48.67
CA ASN A 131 8.68 -52.87 -50.13
C ASN A 131 10.00 -52.50 -50.82
N GLY A 132 11.11 -52.48 -50.11
CA GLY A 132 12.47 -52.48 -50.68
C GLY A 132 12.88 -51.29 -51.50
N MET A 133 12.82 -50.03 -51.08
CA MET A 133 13.62 -48.96 -51.70
C MET A 133 13.63 -47.64 -50.89
N ASN A 134 14.85 -47.12 -50.69
CA ASN A 134 15.26 -45.72 -50.49
C ASN A 134 14.82 -44.96 -49.22
N ILE A 135 15.61 -45.10 -48.14
CA ILE A 135 15.32 -44.48 -46.81
C ILE A 135 16.38 -43.51 -46.32
N LEU A 136 17.38 -43.16 -47.03
CA LEU A 136 18.47 -42.33 -46.52
C LEU A 136 18.21 -40.80 -46.57
N GLY A 137 17.19 -40.32 -47.29
CA GLY A 137 16.93 -38.88 -47.46
C GLY A 137 16.08 -38.25 -46.35
N GLY A 138 15.23 -39.04 -45.67
CA GLY A 138 14.24 -38.49 -44.72
C GLY A 138 14.80 -38.22 -43.31
N ILE A 139 15.74 -38.99 -42.86
CA ILE A 139 16.28 -38.91 -41.48
C ILE A 139 17.15 -37.67 -41.28
N LEU A 140 17.88 -37.23 -42.30
CA LEU A 140 18.76 -36.05 -42.22
C LEU A 140 17.98 -34.74 -42.18
N SER A 141 16.78 -34.65 -42.74
CA SER A 141 15.96 -33.43 -42.66
C SER A 141 15.28 -33.22 -41.30
N PHE A 142 14.97 -34.30 -40.57
CA PHE A 142 14.37 -34.19 -39.22
C PHE A 142 15.40 -33.81 -38.16
N ALA A 143 16.62 -34.25 -38.25
CA ALA A 143 17.69 -33.89 -37.33
C ALA A 143 18.02 -32.38 -37.39
N ALA A 144 17.94 -31.76 -38.55
CA ALA A 144 18.21 -30.35 -38.77
C ALA A 144 17.13 -29.43 -38.19
N MET A 145 15.89 -29.91 -37.99
CA MET A 145 14.79 -29.12 -37.45
C MET A 145 14.77 -29.07 -35.91
N ILE A 146 15.45 -29.98 -35.25
CA ILE A 146 15.45 -30.08 -33.76
C ILE A 146 16.59 -29.28 -33.12
N LEU A 147 17.70 -29.05 -33.85
CA LEU A 147 18.87 -28.36 -33.30
C LEU A 147 18.68 -26.90 -32.86
N PRO A 148 17.86 -26.06 -33.47
CA PRO A 148 17.75 -24.66 -33.05
C PRO A 148 16.96 -24.43 -31.77
N PHE A 149 16.40 -25.44 -31.13
CA PHE A 149 15.60 -25.29 -29.91
C PHE A 149 16.34 -25.67 -28.62
N PHE A 150 17.61 -26.04 -28.71
CA PHE A 150 18.46 -26.40 -27.56
C PHE A 150 19.70 -25.49 -27.38
N LEU A 151 19.77 -24.38 -28.10
CA LEU A 151 20.71 -23.29 -27.88
C LEU A 151 19.96 -22.05 -27.43
#